data_db755b598bcfac014014413b5f97f63c
#
_entry.id   db755b598bcfac014014413b5f97f63c
#
_cell.length_a   1.000
_cell.length_b   1.000
_cell.length_c   1.000
_cell.angle_alpha   90.00
_cell.angle_beta   90.00
_cell.angle_gamma   90.00
#
_symmetry.space_group_name_H-M   'P 1'
#
loop_
_entity.id
_entity.type
_entity.pdbx_description
1 polymer ?
#
loop_
_entity_poly.entity_id
_entity_poly.type
_entity_poly.pdbx_seq_one_letter_code
_entity_poly.pdbx_strand_id
1 'polypeptide(L)'
;MRPAVNLPTVIVLASGRGARFTASGGTTHKLQAQLAGKTVLQHTLDAVRGSGLPWHLEEGDHCGMGDSIAAAVQKTSQADGWLILPADLPLIQSDTLRAIATALTGQDVVVPVYRGRRGHPVGFSLGCRHDLLGLKGDRGAMSVVRAYAAMALATEDVGCVTDIDTVDDLYVAAGLLRGREALIG
;
A
#
# COMPACT_ATOMS: atom_id res chain seq x y z
N MET A 1 -19.21 10.12 -26.57
CA MET A 1 -18.86 10.33 -25.16
C MET A 1 -18.06 9.11 -24.72
N ARG A 2 -16.77 9.23 -24.43
CA ARG A 2 -16.00 8.11 -23.86
C ARG A 2 -16.59 7.83 -22.48
N PRO A 3 -16.87 6.57 -22.11
CA PRO A 3 -17.25 6.27 -20.74
C PRO A 3 -16.15 6.82 -19.82
N ALA A 4 -16.53 7.44 -18.72
CA ALA A 4 -15.59 7.84 -17.69
C ALA A 4 -14.84 6.57 -17.29
N VAL A 5 -13.53 6.53 -17.54
CA VAL A 5 -12.68 5.44 -17.05
C VAL A 5 -12.62 5.68 -15.53
N ASN A 6 -13.40 4.93 -14.78
CA ASN A 6 -13.25 4.95 -13.34
C ASN A 6 -11.87 4.35 -13.03
N LEU A 7 -11.09 5.08 -12.26
CA LEU A 7 -9.76 4.63 -11.85
C LEU A 7 -9.88 3.72 -10.63
N PRO A 8 -8.95 2.78 -10.44
CA PRO A 8 -8.87 2.04 -9.19
C PRO A 8 -8.57 2.99 -8.03
N THR A 9 -9.11 2.70 -6.86
CA THR A 9 -8.92 3.49 -5.64
C THR A 9 -7.77 2.92 -4.83
N VAL A 10 -6.83 3.77 -4.38
CA VAL A 10 -5.78 3.39 -3.43
C VAL A 10 -6.40 3.34 -2.03
N ILE A 11 -6.40 2.17 -1.40
CA ILE A 11 -6.77 1.98 0.00
C ILE A 11 -5.49 1.96 0.83
N VAL A 12 -5.30 2.98 1.67
CA VAL A 12 -4.19 3.07 2.62
C VAL A 12 -4.65 2.48 3.95
N LEU A 13 -4.05 1.35 4.37
CA LEU A 13 -4.40 0.66 5.61
C LEU A 13 -3.54 1.15 6.77
N ALA A 14 -4.13 1.87 7.71
CA ALA A 14 -3.46 2.47 8.87
C ALA A 14 -3.89 1.88 10.24
N SER A 15 -4.63 0.77 10.24
CA SER A 15 -5.19 0.14 11.44
C SER A 15 -4.22 -0.73 12.26
N GLY A 16 -2.93 -0.82 11.88
CA GLY A 16 -1.93 -1.64 12.55
C GLY A 16 -1.48 -1.08 13.91
N ARG A 17 -1.35 -1.94 14.94
CA ARG A 17 -1.00 -1.54 16.32
C ARG A 17 0.47 -1.16 16.55
N GLY A 18 1.37 -1.44 15.62
CA GLY A 18 2.79 -1.08 15.72
C GLY A 18 3.58 -1.77 16.86
N ALA A 19 3.12 -2.92 17.36
CA ALA A 19 3.69 -3.59 18.54
C ALA A 19 5.19 -3.91 18.38
N ARG A 20 5.63 -4.36 17.20
CA ARG A 20 7.05 -4.65 16.92
C ARG A 20 7.91 -3.39 16.98
N PHE A 21 7.39 -2.27 16.48
CA PHE A 21 8.08 -0.99 16.53
C PHE A 21 8.30 -0.52 17.97
N THR A 22 7.26 -0.59 18.79
CA THR A 22 7.37 -0.27 20.23
C THR A 22 8.34 -1.21 20.94
N ALA A 23 8.29 -2.51 20.67
CA ALA A 23 9.21 -3.50 21.27
C ALA A 23 10.68 -3.29 20.86
N SER A 24 10.95 -2.68 19.71
CA SER A 24 12.32 -2.34 19.24
C SER A 24 12.85 -1.00 19.79
N GLY A 25 12.11 -0.33 20.67
CA GLY A 25 12.52 0.93 21.29
C GLY A 25 11.82 2.18 20.74
N GLY A 26 10.79 2.01 19.90
CA GLY A 26 10.00 3.13 19.41
C GLY A 26 9.19 3.80 20.52
N THR A 27 9.26 5.12 20.60
CA THR A 27 8.61 5.94 21.64
C THR A 27 7.22 6.43 21.25
N THR A 28 6.84 6.25 19.97
CA THR A 28 5.56 6.66 19.39
C THR A 28 4.99 5.52 18.55
N HIS A 29 3.74 5.66 18.10
CA HIS A 29 3.21 4.74 17.10
C HIS A 29 4.03 4.83 15.80
N LYS A 30 4.34 3.68 15.16
CA LYS A 30 5.22 3.61 13.97
C LYS A 30 4.83 4.58 12.85
N LEU A 31 3.55 4.79 12.60
CA LEU A 31 3.05 5.70 11.57
C LEU A 31 3.29 7.18 11.91
N GLN A 32 3.48 7.50 13.20
CA GLN A 32 3.79 8.85 13.70
C GLN A 32 5.30 9.08 13.87
N ALA A 33 6.12 8.04 13.71
CA ALA A 33 7.57 8.17 13.80
C ALA A 33 8.10 9.14 12.73
N GLN A 34 9.07 9.97 13.13
CA GLN A 34 9.64 11.01 12.26
C GLN A 34 10.67 10.42 11.31
N LEU A 35 10.54 10.75 10.04
CA LEU A 35 11.44 10.37 8.96
C LEU A 35 11.70 11.62 8.10
N ALA A 36 12.91 12.18 8.13
CA ALA A 36 13.30 13.35 7.33
C ALA A 36 12.26 14.50 7.35
N GLY A 37 11.81 14.89 8.56
CA GLY A 37 10.92 16.05 8.77
C GLY A 37 9.43 15.80 8.56
N LYS A 38 9.02 14.58 8.19
CA LYS A 38 7.61 14.15 8.08
C LYS A 38 7.39 12.86 8.84
N THR A 39 6.14 12.52 9.15
CA THR A 39 5.84 11.19 9.70
C THR A 39 5.88 10.12 8.61
N VAL A 40 6.07 8.85 9.01
CA VAL A 40 5.98 7.69 8.11
C VAL A 40 4.67 7.73 7.30
N LEU A 41 3.54 7.96 7.95
CA LEU A 41 2.25 8.09 7.29
C LEU A 41 2.21 9.24 6.27
N GLN A 42 2.75 10.41 6.63
CA GLN A 42 2.78 11.57 5.72
C GLN A 42 3.53 11.28 4.43
N HIS A 43 4.68 10.59 4.51
CA HIS A 43 5.43 10.18 3.32
C HIS A 43 4.59 9.27 2.41
N THR A 44 3.94 8.26 2.97
CA THR A 44 3.07 7.34 2.22
C THR A 44 1.91 8.10 1.55
N LEU A 45 1.24 9.00 2.31
CA LEU A 45 0.12 9.80 1.78
C LEU A 45 0.56 10.80 0.72
N ASP A 46 1.77 11.36 0.81
CA ASP A 46 2.30 12.27 -0.22
C ASP A 46 2.50 11.54 -1.56
N ALA A 47 3.01 10.30 -1.53
CA ALA A 47 3.12 9.47 -2.72
C ALA A 47 1.74 9.12 -3.31
N VAL A 48 0.77 8.82 -2.46
CA VAL A 48 -0.61 8.53 -2.87
C VAL A 48 -1.25 9.75 -3.53
N ARG A 49 -1.17 10.92 -2.91
CA ARG A 49 -1.66 12.19 -3.49
C ARG A 49 -0.96 12.52 -4.81
N GLY A 50 0.36 12.35 -4.86
CA GLY A 50 1.16 12.57 -6.07
C GLY A 50 0.83 11.61 -7.22
N SER A 51 0.19 10.48 -6.96
CA SER A 51 -0.27 9.55 -8.00
C SER A 51 -1.45 10.09 -8.82
N GLY A 52 -2.25 10.98 -8.24
CA GLY A 52 -3.50 11.48 -8.83
C GLY A 52 -4.65 10.46 -8.85
N LEU A 53 -4.46 9.27 -8.27
CA LEU A 53 -5.52 8.27 -8.14
C LEU A 53 -6.50 8.64 -7.02
N PRO A 54 -7.78 8.25 -7.12
CA PRO A 54 -8.68 8.27 -5.97
C PRO A 54 -8.10 7.46 -4.82
N TRP A 55 -8.31 7.90 -3.58
CA TRP A 55 -7.77 7.18 -2.42
C TRP A 55 -8.68 7.28 -1.20
N HIS A 56 -8.54 6.30 -0.31
CA HIS A 56 -9.21 6.21 0.97
C HIS A 56 -8.21 5.78 2.05
N LEU A 57 -8.19 6.49 3.19
CA LEU A 57 -7.44 6.11 4.38
C LEU A 57 -8.35 5.33 5.31
N GLU A 58 -7.98 4.08 5.61
CA GLU A 58 -8.71 3.24 6.56
C GLU A 58 -7.98 3.20 7.89
N GLU A 59 -8.53 3.91 8.88
CA GLU A 59 -8.01 4.03 10.25
C GLU A 59 -8.92 3.34 11.28
N GLY A 60 -9.97 2.66 10.83
CA GLY A 60 -10.93 2.02 11.72
C GLY A 60 -10.29 1.02 12.68
N ASP A 61 -10.85 0.91 13.89
CA ASP A 61 -10.47 -0.14 14.85
C ASP A 61 -11.14 -1.45 14.45
N HIS A 62 -10.43 -2.24 13.67
CA HIS A 62 -10.90 -3.54 13.16
C HIS A 62 -10.25 -4.69 13.92
N CYS A 63 -10.95 -5.84 13.97
CA CYS A 63 -10.43 -7.05 14.62
C CYS A 63 -9.18 -7.61 13.92
N GLY A 64 -9.01 -7.33 12.61
CA GLY A 64 -7.86 -7.78 11.85
C GLY A 64 -7.74 -7.10 10.48
N MET A 65 -6.67 -7.45 9.76
CA MET A 65 -6.37 -6.86 8.45
C MET A 65 -7.47 -7.17 7.41
N GLY A 66 -8.05 -8.37 7.44
CA GLY A 66 -9.13 -8.76 6.53
C GLY A 66 -10.37 -7.89 6.72
N ASP A 67 -10.75 -7.63 7.98
CA ASP A 67 -11.89 -6.77 8.30
C ASP A 67 -11.63 -5.33 7.84
N SER A 68 -10.40 -4.82 7.99
CA SER A 68 -9.99 -3.48 7.51
C SER A 68 -10.14 -3.39 5.98
N ILE A 69 -9.65 -4.39 5.25
CA ILE A 69 -9.73 -4.41 3.79
C ILE A 69 -11.20 -4.47 3.34
N ALA A 70 -11.99 -5.37 3.91
CA ALA A 70 -13.41 -5.52 3.56
C ALA A 70 -14.20 -4.24 3.82
N ALA A 71 -13.97 -3.58 4.97
CA ALA A 71 -14.60 -2.31 5.32
C ALA A 71 -14.23 -1.19 4.32
N ALA A 72 -12.94 -1.06 3.96
CA ALA A 72 -12.48 -0.05 3.02
C ALA A 72 -13.02 -0.28 1.59
N VAL A 73 -13.05 -1.53 1.12
CA VAL A 73 -13.67 -1.91 -0.17
C VAL A 73 -15.15 -1.58 -0.18
N GLN A 74 -15.88 -1.84 0.92
CA GLN A 74 -17.29 -1.48 1.05
C GLN A 74 -17.52 0.04 0.99
N LYS A 75 -16.67 0.83 1.68
CA LYS A 75 -16.73 2.30 1.66
C LYS A 75 -16.42 2.90 0.29
N THR A 76 -15.60 2.21 -0.51
CA THR A 76 -15.17 2.64 -1.86
C THR A 76 -15.84 1.81 -2.96
N SER A 77 -17.11 1.46 -2.77
CA SER A 77 -17.87 0.52 -3.62
C SER A 77 -18.08 0.97 -5.08
N GLN A 78 -17.82 2.25 -5.39
CA GLN A 78 -17.90 2.80 -6.76
C GLN A 78 -16.57 2.73 -7.53
N ALA A 79 -15.50 2.18 -6.91
CA ALA A 79 -14.21 2.02 -7.55
C ALA A 79 -14.24 0.89 -8.59
N ASP A 80 -13.49 1.03 -9.69
CA ASP A 80 -13.30 -0.01 -10.71
C ASP A 80 -12.18 -1.00 -10.37
N GLY A 81 -11.66 -0.92 -9.16
CA GLY A 81 -10.61 -1.76 -8.60
C GLY A 81 -9.95 -1.10 -7.40
N TRP A 82 -9.01 -1.79 -6.80
CA TRP A 82 -8.35 -1.32 -5.57
C TRP A 82 -6.86 -1.60 -5.58
N LEU A 83 -6.08 -0.65 -5.08
CA LEU A 83 -4.67 -0.84 -4.71
C LEU A 83 -4.60 -0.89 -3.18
N ILE A 84 -4.33 -2.05 -2.62
CA ILE A 84 -4.21 -2.22 -1.16
C ILE A 84 -2.78 -1.90 -0.74
N LEU A 85 -2.62 -0.78 -0.03
CA LEU A 85 -1.34 -0.22 0.38
C LEU A 85 -1.26 -0.12 1.91
N PRO A 86 -0.34 -0.84 2.58
CA PRO A 86 -0.02 -0.57 3.98
C PRO A 86 0.50 0.86 4.16
N ALA A 87 0.09 1.52 5.26
CA ALA A 87 0.44 2.92 5.54
C ALA A 87 1.91 3.13 5.95
N ASP A 88 2.64 2.06 6.21
CA ASP A 88 4.02 2.02 6.70
C ASP A 88 5.08 1.85 5.62
N LEU A 89 4.76 2.22 4.38
CA LEU A 89 5.67 2.20 3.22
C LEU A 89 6.07 3.63 2.79
N PRO A 90 6.88 4.34 3.60
CA PRO A 90 7.16 5.77 3.39
C PRO A 90 7.96 6.07 2.12
N LEU A 91 8.59 5.07 1.51
CA LEU A 91 9.43 5.24 0.32
C LEU A 91 8.72 4.87 -0.98
N ILE A 92 7.45 4.45 -0.92
CA ILE A 92 6.68 4.12 -2.13
C ILE A 92 6.60 5.31 -3.07
N GLN A 93 6.69 5.07 -4.38
CA GLN A 93 6.66 6.13 -5.39
C GLN A 93 5.28 6.22 -6.06
N SER A 94 4.88 7.45 -6.40
CA SER A 94 3.64 7.71 -7.13
C SER A 94 3.59 7.00 -8.49
N ASP A 95 4.75 6.86 -9.16
CA ASP A 95 4.85 6.16 -10.43
C ASP A 95 4.53 4.67 -10.31
N THR A 96 4.96 4.04 -9.22
CA THR A 96 4.61 2.64 -8.93
C THR A 96 3.11 2.45 -8.77
N LEU A 97 2.44 3.39 -8.05
CA LEU A 97 0.98 3.35 -7.90
C LEU A 97 0.29 3.46 -9.27
N ARG A 98 0.72 4.40 -10.12
CA ARG A 98 0.18 4.58 -11.48
C ARG A 98 0.44 3.35 -12.37
N ALA A 99 1.63 2.77 -12.29
CA ALA A 99 1.98 1.59 -13.07
C ALA A 99 1.09 0.39 -12.73
N ILE A 100 0.83 0.15 -11.43
CA ILE A 100 -0.06 -0.91 -10.99
C ILE A 100 -1.50 -0.64 -11.43
N ALA A 101 -1.99 0.60 -11.28
CA ALA A 101 -3.33 0.99 -11.73
C ALA A 101 -3.51 0.76 -13.24
N THR A 102 -2.50 1.08 -14.04
CA THR A 102 -2.51 0.84 -15.49
C THR A 102 -2.50 -0.66 -15.82
N ALA A 103 -1.66 -1.44 -15.12
CA ALA A 103 -1.55 -2.87 -15.34
C ALA A 103 -2.83 -3.64 -14.97
N LEU A 104 -3.67 -3.12 -14.08
CA LEU A 104 -4.99 -3.70 -13.78
C LEU A 104 -5.95 -3.68 -14.96
N THR A 105 -5.66 -2.89 -16.01
CA THR A 105 -6.44 -2.95 -17.24
C THR A 105 -6.16 -4.29 -17.95
N GLY A 106 -7.01 -5.28 -17.71
CA GLY A 106 -6.88 -6.62 -18.28
C GLY A 106 -6.22 -7.67 -17.40
N GLN A 107 -5.95 -7.32 -16.13
CA GLN A 107 -5.45 -8.25 -15.10
C GLN A 107 -6.33 -8.20 -13.86
N ASP A 108 -6.60 -9.36 -13.25
CA ASP A 108 -7.39 -9.41 -12.01
C ASP A 108 -6.56 -9.01 -10.80
N VAL A 109 -5.30 -9.44 -10.74
CA VAL A 109 -4.39 -9.14 -9.64
C VAL A 109 -3.02 -8.75 -10.16
N VAL A 110 -2.46 -7.65 -9.65
CA VAL A 110 -1.12 -7.16 -9.99
C VAL A 110 -0.29 -6.99 -8.71
N VAL A 111 0.90 -7.58 -8.68
CA VAL A 111 1.82 -7.52 -7.55
C VAL A 111 3.15 -6.90 -8.01
N PRO A 112 3.62 -5.78 -7.43
CA PRO A 112 4.94 -5.25 -7.74
C PRO A 112 6.03 -6.18 -7.24
N VAL A 113 7.10 -6.31 -8.02
CA VAL A 113 8.25 -7.16 -7.69
C VAL A 113 9.54 -6.35 -7.85
N TYR A 114 10.22 -6.11 -6.73
CA TYR A 114 11.53 -5.48 -6.69
C TYR A 114 12.60 -6.54 -6.41
N ARG A 115 13.51 -6.76 -7.36
CA ARG A 115 14.62 -7.74 -7.25
C ARG A 115 14.17 -9.12 -6.74
N GLY A 116 13.07 -9.63 -7.27
CA GLY A 116 12.50 -10.94 -6.89
C GLY A 116 11.65 -10.95 -5.61
N ARG A 117 11.57 -9.84 -4.87
CA ARG A 117 10.70 -9.70 -3.69
C ARG A 117 9.35 -9.10 -4.09
N ARG A 118 8.26 -9.77 -3.72
CA ARG A 118 6.90 -9.24 -3.87
C ARG A 118 6.70 -8.11 -2.87
N GLY A 119 6.07 -7.02 -3.31
CA GLY A 119 5.82 -5.82 -2.51
C GLY A 119 4.38 -5.34 -2.56
N HIS A 120 4.20 -4.08 -2.22
CA HIS A 120 2.93 -3.35 -2.17
C HIS A 120 3.01 -2.05 -3.00
N PRO A 121 1.82 -1.48 -3.36
CA PRO A 121 0.48 -2.03 -3.17
C PRO A 121 0.23 -3.28 -4.01
N VAL A 122 -0.69 -4.11 -3.56
CA VAL A 122 -1.26 -5.14 -4.43
C VAL A 122 -2.50 -4.58 -5.09
N GLY A 123 -2.55 -4.65 -6.42
CA GLY A 123 -3.69 -4.22 -7.22
C GLY A 123 -4.70 -5.36 -7.41
N PHE A 124 -5.99 -5.03 -7.31
CA PHE A 124 -7.12 -5.94 -7.52
C PHE A 124 -8.14 -5.29 -8.45
N SER A 125 -8.58 -6.00 -9.48
CA SER A 125 -9.65 -5.56 -10.37
C SER A 125 -11.02 -5.60 -9.66
N LEU A 126 -12.02 -5.01 -10.28
CA LEU A 126 -13.40 -5.09 -9.81
C LEU A 126 -13.88 -6.56 -9.68
N GLY A 127 -13.34 -7.48 -10.48
CA GLY A 127 -13.66 -8.91 -10.42
C GLY A 127 -13.32 -9.54 -9.07
N CYS A 128 -12.34 -9.02 -8.34
CA CYS A 128 -11.95 -9.51 -7.01
C CYS A 128 -12.86 -9.00 -5.87
N ARG A 129 -13.85 -8.14 -6.15
CA ARG A 129 -14.67 -7.46 -5.13
C ARG A 129 -15.30 -8.42 -4.14
N HIS A 130 -15.91 -9.50 -4.63
CA HIS A 130 -16.60 -10.47 -3.78
C HIS A 130 -15.66 -11.10 -2.76
N ASP A 131 -14.48 -11.51 -3.22
CA ASP A 131 -13.47 -12.15 -2.38
C ASP A 131 -12.84 -11.18 -1.37
N LEU A 132 -12.61 -9.92 -1.77
CA LEU A 132 -12.13 -8.87 -0.87
C LEU A 132 -13.15 -8.55 0.23
N LEU A 133 -14.44 -8.46 -0.10
CA LEU A 133 -15.52 -8.26 0.87
C LEU A 133 -15.72 -9.47 1.81
N GLY A 134 -15.31 -10.66 1.38
CA GLY A 134 -15.36 -11.90 2.17
C GLY A 134 -14.21 -12.06 3.16
N LEU A 135 -13.21 -11.18 3.15
CA LEU A 135 -12.07 -11.25 4.07
C LEU A 135 -12.49 -10.97 5.51
N LYS A 136 -11.89 -11.72 6.46
CA LYS A 136 -12.19 -11.62 7.90
C LYS A 136 -10.95 -11.88 8.76
N GLY A 137 -10.91 -11.26 9.93
CA GLY A 137 -9.87 -11.42 10.92
C GLY A 137 -8.49 -11.04 10.39
N ASP A 138 -7.44 -11.73 10.81
CA ASP A 138 -6.06 -11.43 10.43
C ASP A 138 -5.67 -11.91 9.02
N ARG A 139 -6.59 -12.52 8.28
CA ARG A 139 -6.36 -12.94 6.90
C ARG A 139 -6.32 -11.72 5.99
N GLY A 140 -5.12 -11.30 5.63
CA GLY A 140 -4.94 -10.27 4.60
C GLY A 140 -5.34 -10.76 3.19
N ALA A 141 -5.17 -9.91 2.19
CA ALA A 141 -5.55 -10.21 0.80
C ALA A 141 -4.73 -11.32 0.12
N MET A 142 -3.75 -11.93 0.80
CA MET A 142 -2.91 -12.98 0.21
C MET A 142 -3.71 -14.21 -0.25
N SER A 143 -4.83 -14.52 0.40
CA SER A 143 -5.73 -15.59 -0.04
C SER A 143 -6.35 -15.28 -1.41
N VAL A 144 -6.73 -14.01 -1.64
CA VAL A 144 -7.23 -13.54 -2.93
C VAL A 144 -6.13 -13.56 -3.97
N VAL A 145 -4.91 -13.08 -3.65
CA VAL A 145 -3.74 -13.15 -4.56
C VAL A 145 -3.47 -14.59 -5.03
N ARG A 146 -3.66 -15.58 -4.15
CA ARG A 146 -3.44 -17.00 -4.50
C ARG A 146 -4.57 -17.61 -5.32
N ALA A 147 -5.78 -17.09 -5.21
CA ALA A 147 -6.95 -17.58 -5.95
C ALA A 147 -6.94 -17.14 -7.43
N TYR A 148 -6.20 -16.08 -7.75
CA TYR A 148 -6.09 -15.53 -9.09
C TYR A 148 -4.69 -15.71 -9.66
N ALA A 149 -4.55 -15.71 -11.00
CA ALA A 149 -3.26 -15.69 -11.68
C ALA A 149 -2.63 -14.30 -11.57
N ALA A 150 -1.99 -14.00 -10.44
CA ALA A 150 -1.44 -12.69 -10.17
C ALA A 150 -0.29 -12.34 -11.14
N MET A 151 -0.41 -11.22 -11.84
CA MET A 151 0.65 -10.67 -12.67
C MET A 151 1.75 -10.06 -11.79
N ALA A 152 3.00 -10.49 -12.01
CA ALA A 152 4.17 -9.87 -11.40
C ALA A 152 4.60 -8.65 -12.25
N LEU A 153 4.56 -7.46 -11.65
CA LEU A 153 5.01 -6.22 -12.27
C LEU A 153 6.42 -5.88 -11.75
N ALA A 154 7.44 -6.06 -12.58
CA ALA A 154 8.80 -5.68 -12.21
C ALA A 154 8.90 -4.16 -12.00
N THR A 155 9.58 -3.74 -10.93
CA THR A 155 9.79 -2.34 -10.60
C THR A 155 11.18 -2.11 -10.02
N GLU A 156 11.74 -0.91 -10.22
CA GLU A 156 12.98 -0.45 -9.56
C GLU A 156 12.68 0.32 -8.25
N ASP A 157 11.42 0.42 -7.84
CA ASP A 157 11.03 1.08 -6.61
C ASP A 157 11.24 0.19 -5.39
N VAL A 158 12.36 0.40 -4.69
CA VAL A 158 12.64 -0.26 -3.41
C VAL A 158 11.58 0.04 -2.35
N GLY A 159 10.86 1.16 -2.47
CA GLY A 159 9.80 1.57 -1.55
C GLY A 159 8.64 0.59 -1.48
N CYS A 160 8.40 -0.20 -2.54
CA CYS A 160 7.33 -1.20 -2.54
C CYS A 160 7.60 -2.39 -1.58
N VAL A 161 8.85 -2.54 -1.09
CA VAL A 161 9.27 -3.62 -0.18
C VAL A 161 9.95 -3.10 1.10
N THR A 162 9.90 -1.79 1.36
CA THR A 162 10.53 -1.14 2.52
C THR A 162 9.46 -0.67 3.49
N ASP A 163 8.91 -1.60 4.24
CA ASP A 163 7.96 -1.36 5.33
C ASP A 163 8.69 -1.04 6.64
N ILE A 164 8.06 -0.23 7.48
CA ILE A 164 8.57 0.15 8.81
C ILE A 164 7.91 -0.72 9.86
N ASP A 165 8.63 -1.72 10.34
CA ASP A 165 8.18 -2.60 11.42
C ASP A 165 8.98 -2.42 12.71
N THR A 166 10.23 -1.95 12.60
CA THR A 166 11.16 -1.72 13.71
C THR A 166 11.82 -0.34 13.62
N VAL A 167 12.52 0.06 14.69
CA VAL A 167 13.34 1.29 14.68
C VAL A 167 14.50 1.16 13.67
N ASP A 168 15.07 -0.03 13.50
CA ASP A 168 16.14 -0.26 12.51
C ASP A 168 15.64 -0.05 11.08
N ASP A 169 14.39 -0.47 10.76
CA ASP A 169 13.79 -0.21 9.45
C ASP A 169 13.66 1.29 9.18
N LEU A 170 13.35 2.07 10.22
CA LEU A 170 13.27 3.53 10.10
C LEU A 170 14.64 4.14 9.75
N TYR A 171 15.74 3.64 10.36
CA TYR A 171 17.09 4.09 10.01
C TYR A 171 17.49 3.70 8.59
N VAL A 172 17.15 2.50 8.15
CA VAL A 172 17.37 2.04 6.76
C VAL A 172 16.60 2.92 5.78
N ALA A 173 15.33 3.18 6.04
CA ALA A 173 14.50 4.06 5.22
C ALA A 173 15.05 5.48 5.13
N ALA A 174 15.56 6.04 6.25
CA ALA A 174 16.19 7.36 6.26
C ALA A 174 17.46 7.41 5.39
N GLY A 175 18.26 6.35 5.39
CA GLY A 175 19.42 6.21 4.52
C GLY A 175 19.06 6.21 3.04
N LEU A 176 18.04 5.40 2.67
CA LEU A 176 17.55 5.32 1.28
C LEU A 176 16.96 6.64 0.79
N LEU A 177 16.24 7.38 1.64
CA LEU A 177 15.65 8.66 1.29
C LEU A 177 16.73 9.70 0.98
N ARG A 178 17.76 9.82 1.84
CA ARG A 178 18.93 10.70 1.59
C ARG A 178 19.66 10.36 0.29
N GLY A 179 19.80 9.06 -0.01
CA GLY A 179 20.41 8.60 -1.26
C GLY A 179 19.63 9.03 -2.51
N ARG A 180 18.29 9.04 -2.43
CA ARG A 180 17.43 9.53 -3.53
C ARG A 180 17.57 11.03 -3.75
N GLU A 181 17.59 11.83 -2.68
CA GLU A 181 17.75 13.29 -2.76
C GLU A 181 19.09 13.68 -3.38
N ALA A 182 20.17 12.97 -3.05
CA ALA A 182 21.50 13.19 -3.59
C ALA A 182 21.64 12.87 -5.09
N LEU A 183 20.71 12.08 -5.68
CA LEU A 183 20.71 11.75 -7.11
C LEU A 183 19.91 12.75 -7.97
N ILE A 184 19.12 13.61 -7.34
CA ILE A 184 18.21 14.55 -8.01
C ILE A 184 18.77 16.00 -7.96
N GLY A 185 19.70 16.31 -7.05
CA GLY A 185 20.37 17.61 -6.88
C GLY A 185 21.70 17.68 -7.63
#